data_eb46c02ad7823646d673f91ef4b54ea1
#
_entry.id   eb46c02ad7823646d673f91ef4b54ea1
#
_cell.length_a   1.000
_cell.length_b   1.000
_cell.length_c   1.000
_cell.angle_alpha   90.00
_cell.angle_beta   90.00
_cell.angle_gamma   90.00
#
_symmetry.space_group_name_H-M   'P 1'
#
loop_
_entity.id
_entity.type
_entity.pdbx_description
1 polymer ?
#
loop_
_entity_poly.entity_id
_entity_poly.type
_entity_poly.pdbx_seq_one_letter_code
_entity_poly.pdbx_strand_id
1 'polypeptide(L)'
;MTLPALLRHRALTKGDTQAFAFMDGAILGTGQPETLTWNQLYRRVLSLAGELRRTAAKGDRVAILAPQGLDFIVAFYATLQAGLIAVPLSVPLLGVHDQRVESALEDSTPSVLLTTSAAVADTNRYAKPRGGRPAPTVVEVDIIDVDSTRELDETDDSRPGPAYLQYTSGSTRTPAGVIVSHKNVVSNVEQIVRDYFIEYGGTVPEETSVVSWLPFFHDLGLIMGVCSPLVTGCDAVLFSPLAFLSKPASWIQLMAQHPLCFTGAPNFAFDLAARRTTDADMEGLDLSRVHGILSGAERVHYGTVKRFIERFAKFGLSEKVIRPSYGLAEATLYVASPPISGTVRTARFDLPQLAAGVAQRCAAGVETGTELVSYGPTNAYEVRIVDPETGIEQPAGTIGEIWTRGDNVALGYWHKPELTAQVFRGRINNPSQGTVAGPWLRTGDLGAISDGELFIMGRLKDLLIVDGSNHYPEDIEGTVREISGGRVAAISVEDDASENLVVIVEVKPTPELGAVKHQIAEAIWKAHTLRVDDLVLVSPGSIPITTSGKIRRSSAQELYRDGAFQRMDVTV
;
A
#
# COMPACT_ATOMS: atom_id res chain seq x y z
N MET A 1 -10.53 7.68 -21.11
CA MET A 1 -10.38 9.14 -20.81
C MET A 1 -9.12 9.33 -19.97
N THR A 2 -8.35 10.41 -20.17
CA THR A 2 -7.16 10.72 -19.35
C THR A 2 -7.57 11.38 -18.04
N LEU A 3 -6.69 11.36 -17.01
CA LEU A 3 -6.95 12.04 -15.73
C LEU A 3 -7.11 13.57 -15.93
N PRO A 4 -6.31 14.27 -16.78
CA PRO A 4 -6.55 15.67 -17.12
C PRO A 4 -7.92 15.94 -17.73
N ALA A 5 -8.39 15.11 -18.67
CA ALA A 5 -9.72 15.25 -19.25
C ALA A 5 -10.85 15.03 -18.23
N LEU A 6 -10.66 14.10 -17.29
CA LEU A 6 -11.58 13.92 -16.16
C LEU A 6 -11.61 15.14 -15.26
N LEU A 7 -10.46 15.74 -14.94
CA LEU A 7 -10.41 16.95 -14.10
C LEU A 7 -11.14 18.13 -14.77
N ARG A 8 -10.91 18.35 -16.07
CA ARG A 8 -11.67 19.34 -16.86
C ARG A 8 -13.17 19.07 -16.79
N HIS A 9 -13.57 17.80 -16.98
CA HIS A 9 -14.98 17.40 -16.91
C HIS A 9 -15.58 17.70 -15.53
N ARG A 10 -14.87 17.38 -14.43
CA ARG A 10 -15.34 17.69 -13.08
C ARG A 10 -15.48 19.20 -12.83
N ALA A 11 -14.51 19.98 -13.27
CA ALA A 11 -14.58 21.44 -13.17
C ALA A 11 -15.80 22.01 -13.92
N LEU A 12 -16.14 21.46 -15.09
CA LEU A 12 -17.31 21.89 -15.85
C LEU A 12 -18.67 21.42 -15.28
N THR A 13 -18.71 20.26 -14.64
CA THR A 13 -20.00 19.64 -14.21
C THR A 13 -20.27 19.82 -12.71
N LYS A 14 -19.24 19.95 -11.89
CA LYS A 14 -19.30 20.05 -10.41
C LYS A 14 -18.43 21.18 -9.87
N GLY A 15 -18.15 22.22 -10.65
CA GLY A 15 -17.12 23.23 -10.41
C GLY A 15 -17.10 23.84 -9.02
N ASP A 16 -18.26 24.17 -8.47
CA ASP A 16 -18.39 24.86 -7.19
C ASP A 16 -18.51 23.90 -5.98
N THR A 17 -18.60 22.58 -6.23
CA THR A 17 -18.60 21.60 -5.13
C THR A 17 -17.19 21.34 -4.65
N GLN A 18 -17.07 20.93 -3.37
CA GLN A 18 -15.79 20.53 -2.77
C GLN A 18 -15.23 19.32 -3.51
N ALA A 19 -13.97 19.39 -3.89
CA ALA A 19 -13.20 18.27 -4.43
C ALA A 19 -12.36 17.62 -3.34
N PHE A 20 -11.61 18.44 -2.59
CA PHE A 20 -10.69 17.99 -1.54
C PHE A 20 -10.76 18.92 -0.34
N ALA A 21 -10.73 18.32 0.86
CA ALA A 21 -10.47 18.99 2.13
C ALA A 21 -9.22 18.38 2.78
N PHE A 22 -8.35 19.20 3.37
CA PHE A 22 -7.18 18.75 4.11
C PHE A 22 -7.27 19.21 5.56
N MET A 23 -7.25 18.27 6.50
CA MET A 23 -7.73 18.45 7.88
C MET A 23 -6.62 18.65 8.92
N ASP A 24 -5.35 18.62 8.56
CA ASP A 24 -4.24 18.64 9.52
C ASP A 24 -4.32 19.83 10.49
N GLY A 25 -4.59 21.02 9.98
CA GLY A 25 -4.73 22.22 10.82
C GLY A 25 -5.76 22.06 11.93
N ALA A 26 -6.93 21.50 11.60
CA ALA A 26 -8.01 21.26 12.56
C ALA A 26 -7.67 20.11 13.53
N ILE A 27 -7.08 19.02 13.04
CA ILE A 27 -6.74 17.84 13.86
C ILE A 27 -5.62 18.16 14.85
N LEU A 28 -4.57 18.85 14.40
CA LEU A 28 -3.41 19.22 15.20
C LEU A 28 -3.60 20.50 16.02
N GLY A 29 -4.72 21.23 15.81
CA GLY A 29 -5.01 22.48 16.51
C GLY A 29 -4.12 23.67 16.05
N THR A 30 -3.58 23.60 14.83
CA THR A 30 -2.68 24.63 14.26
C THR A 30 -3.38 25.56 13.27
N GLY A 31 -4.64 25.28 12.90
CA GLY A 31 -5.38 26.07 11.93
C GLY A 31 -6.77 25.52 11.64
N GLN A 32 -7.34 25.98 10.54
CA GLN A 32 -8.62 25.51 10.00
C GLN A 32 -8.39 24.48 8.89
N PRO A 33 -9.40 23.69 8.50
CA PRO A 33 -9.34 22.84 7.30
C PRO A 33 -9.08 23.70 6.04
N GLU A 34 -8.24 23.19 5.16
CA GLU A 34 -8.04 23.75 3.84
C GLU A 34 -8.91 23.01 2.83
N THR A 35 -9.56 23.73 1.92
CA THR A 35 -10.46 23.12 0.92
C THR A 35 -10.20 23.63 -0.47
N LEU A 36 -10.45 22.78 -1.47
CA LEU A 36 -10.51 23.16 -2.88
C LEU A 36 -11.80 22.66 -3.51
N THR A 37 -12.49 23.52 -4.25
CA THR A 37 -13.52 23.10 -5.19
C THR A 37 -12.88 22.56 -6.47
N TRP A 38 -13.68 21.88 -7.32
CA TRP A 38 -13.17 21.38 -8.61
C TRP A 38 -12.67 22.52 -9.51
N ASN A 39 -13.34 23.68 -9.51
CA ASN A 39 -12.91 24.86 -10.25
C ASN A 39 -11.59 25.42 -9.70
N GLN A 40 -11.46 25.55 -8.40
CA GLN A 40 -10.22 26.04 -7.78
C GLN A 40 -9.05 25.11 -8.06
N LEU A 41 -9.25 23.79 -7.92
CA LEU A 41 -8.25 22.80 -8.26
C LEU A 41 -7.83 22.92 -9.74
N TYR A 42 -8.81 22.96 -10.66
CA TYR A 42 -8.52 23.03 -12.08
C TYR A 42 -7.74 24.29 -12.47
N ARG A 43 -8.11 25.46 -11.93
CA ARG A 43 -7.35 26.72 -12.16
C ARG A 43 -5.91 26.62 -11.69
N ARG A 44 -5.68 26.14 -10.45
CA ARG A 44 -4.32 25.93 -9.91
C ARG A 44 -3.51 24.96 -10.77
N VAL A 45 -4.13 23.88 -11.20
CA VAL A 45 -3.52 22.89 -12.09
C VAL A 45 -3.12 23.49 -13.43
N LEU A 46 -3.98 24.33 -14.06
CA LEU A 46 -3.66 24.99 -15.33
C LEU A 46 -2.51 25.99 -15.17
N SER A 47 -2.50 26.77 -14.11
CA SER A 47 -1.43 27.75 -13.83
C SER A 47 -0.07 27.08 -13.69
N LEU A 48 0.03 26.05 -12.82
CA LEU A 48 1.27 25.30 -12.62
C LEU A 48 1.67 24.51 -13.88
N ALA A 49 0.72 23.92 -14.62
CA ALA A 49 1.02 23.21 -15.85
C ALA A 49 1.62 24.14 -16.93
N GLY A 50 1.17 25.39 -16.99
CA GLY A 50 1.76 26.42 -17.86
C GLY A 50 3.23 26.70 -17.53
N GLU A 51 3.58 26.75 -16.24
CA GLU A 51 4.97 26.89 -15.78
C GLU A 51 5.81 25.68 -16.15
N LEU A 52 5.27 24.47 -15.90
CA LEU A 52 5.96 23.24 -16.18
C LEU A 52 6.28 23.04 -17.67
N ARG A 53 5.39 23.45 -18.57
CA ARG A 53 5.62 23.39 -20.02
C ARG A 53 6.75 24.30 -20.52
N ARG A 54 7.08 25.35 -19.77
CA ARG A 54 8.25 26.23 -20.07
C ARG A 54 9.56 25.61 -19.58
N THR A 55 9.47 24.75 -18.57
CA THR A 55 10.63 24.23 -17.84
C THR A 55 11.04 22.83 -18.30
N ALA A 56 10.09 22.03 -18.79
CA ALA A 56 10.29 20.62 -19.14
C ALA A 56 9.65 20.25 -20.49
N ALA A 57 10.24 19.31 -21.18
CA ALA A 57 9.71 18.77 -22.44
C ALA A 57 8.66 17.69 -22.17
N LYS A 58 7.67 17.54 -23.07
CA LYS A 58 6.64 16.49 -22.99
C LYS A 58 7.27 15.12 -22.77
N GLY A 59 6.77 14.37 -21.77
CA GLY A 59 7.27 13.04 -21.38
C GLY A 59 8.46 13.08 -20.42
N ASP A 60 8.97 14.25 -20.04
CA ASP A 60 9.94 14.34 -18.95
C ASP A 60 9.32 13.98 -17.61
N ARG A 61 10.17 13.57 -16.66
CA ARG A 61 9.75 13.20 -15.30
C ARG A 61 9.83 14.41 -14.41
N VAL A 62 8.83 14.54 -13.56
CA VAL A 62 8.72 15.58 -12.54
C VAL A 62 8.59 14.90 -11.18
N ALA A 63 9.60 15.01 -10.34
CA ALA A 63 9.53 14.45 -9.00
C ALA A 63 8.79 15.42 -8.06
N ILE A 64 7.85 14.89 -7.30
CA ILE A 64 7.04 15.63 -6.34
C ILE A 64 7.57 15.33 -4.94
N LEU A 65 8.28 16.31 -4.37
CA LEU A 65 8.85 16.31 -3.02
C LEU A 65 8.12 17.34 -2.15
N ALA A 66 6.80 17.40 -2.28
CA ALA A 66 5.94 18.30 -1.51
C ALA A 66 5.36 17.55 -0.29
N PRO A 67 5.20 18.21 0.86
CA PRO A 67 4.44 17.66 1.98
C PRO A 67 3.05 17.22 1.55
N GLN A 68 2.51 16.23 2.26
CA GLN A 68 1.13 15.79 2.03
C GLN A 68 0.17 16.94 2.31
N GLY A 69 -0.64 17.31 1.31
CA GLY A 69 -1.53 18.45 1.36
C GLY A 69 -2.13 18.75 -0.01
N LEU A 70 -2.89 19.84 -0.11
CA LEU A 70 -3.54 20.24 -1.35
C LEU A 70 -2.53 20.60 -2.44
N ASP A 71 -1.38 21.17 -2.08
CA ASP A 71 -0.33 21.52 -3.04
C ASP A 71 0.29 20.29 -3.71
N PHE A 72 0.41 19.17 -2.99
CA PHE A 72 0.82 17.90 -3.60
C PHE A 72 -0.17 17.44 -4.68
N ILE A 73 -1.47 17.59 -4.42
CA ILE A 73 -2.55 17.21 -5.35
C ILE A 73 -2.49 18.10 -6.59
N VAL A 74 -2.32 19.39 -6.40
CA VAL A 74 -2.11 20.37 -7.49
C VAL A 74 -0.88 19.99 -8.31
N ALA A 75 0.26 19.72 -7.65
CA ALA A 75 1.50 19.32 -8.29
C ALA A 75 1.34 18.06 -9.15
N PHE A 76 0.66 17.05 -8.60
CA PHE A 76 0.40 15.79 -9.31
C PHE A 76 -0.42 16.02 -10.58
N TYR A 77 -1.58 16.67 -10.46
CA TYR A 77 -2.44 16.89 -11.63
C TYR A 77 -1.87 17.88 -12.63
N ALA A 78 -1.13 18.91 -12.18
CA ALA A 78 -0.47 19.84 -13.08
C ALA A 78 0.64 19.19 -13.92
N THR A 79 1.37 18.25 -13.33
CA THR A 79 2.35 17.44 -14.05
C THR A 79 1.67 16.65 -15.17
N LEU A 80 0.55 15.99 -14.88
CA LEU A 80 -0.21 15.24 -15.89
C LEU A 80 -0.82 16.15 -16.96
N GLN A 81 -1.35 17.33 -16.55
CA GLN A 81 -1.92 18.34 -17.44
C GLN A 81 -0.87 18.93 -18.38
N ALA A 82 0.37 19.04 -17.94
CA ALA A 82 1.49 19.46 -18.77
C ALA A 82 1.97 18.40 -19.78
N GLY A 83 1.46 17.16 -19.69
CA GLY A 83 1.92 16.02 -20.51
C GLY A 83 3.25 15.44 -20.04
N LEU A 84 3.55 15.59 -18.76
CA LEU A 84 4.75 15.12 -18.08
C LEU A 84 4.42 13.86 -17.25
N ILE A 85 5.45 13.14 -16.80
CA ILE A 85 5.32 11.94 -15.99
C ILE A 85 5.59 12.29 -14.53
N ALA A 86 4.60 12.13 -13.65
CA ALA A 86 4.77 12.40 -12.24
C ALA A 86 5.59 11.30 -11.54
N VAL A 87 6.41 11.70 -10.57
CA VAL A 87 7.16 10.78 -9.70
C VAL A 87 6.89 11.18 -8.25
N PRO A 88 5.80 10.66 -7.64
CA PRO A 88 5.47 10.92 -6.25
C PRO A 88 6.53 10.32 -5.31
N LEU A 89 7.14 11.13 -4.45
CA LEU A 89 8.16 10.71 -3.49
C LEU A 89 7.86 11.26 -2.10
N SER A 90 8.42 10.61 -1.09
CA SER A 90 8.37 11.13 0.29
C SER A 90 9.23 12.39 0.41
N VAL A 91 8.76 13.36 1.19
CA VAL A 91 9.61 14.48 1.61
C VAL A 91 10.59 13.96 2.67
N PRO A 92 11.90 14.17 2.49
CA PRO A 92 12.88 13.83 3.51
C PRO A 92 12.65 14.68 4.77
N LEU A 93 12.56 14.03 5.92
CA LEU A 93 12.32 14.73 7.19
C LEU A 93 13.60 15.38 7.74
N LEU A 94 13.54 16.68 8.04
CA LEU A 94 14.47 17.43 8.94
C LEU A 94 15.96 17.15 8.69
N GLY A 95 16.42 17.30 7.45
CA GLY A 95 17.85 17.21 7.14
C GLY A 95 18.42 15.78 7.09
N VAL A 96 17.62 14.75 7.27
CA VAL A 96 18.04 13.36 7.12
C VAL A 96 18.08 13.01 5.63
N HIS A 97 19.23 12.50 5.17
CA HIS A 97 19.37 12.01 3.80
C HIS A 97 18.58 10.69 3.63
N ASP A 98 17.56 10.71 2.76
CA ASP A 98 16.82 9.50 2.42
C ASP A 98 17.39 8.86 1.14
N GLN A 99 18.13 7.77 1.32
CA GLN A 99 18.76 7.03 0.23
C GLN A 99 17.74 6.49 -0.80
N ARG A 100 16.50 6.24 -0.39
CA ARG A 100 15.44 5.77 -1.30
C ARG A 100 14.99 6.88 -2.23
N VAL A 101 14.84 8.09 -1.71
CA VAL A 101 14.54 9.29 -2.52
C VAL A 101 15.69 9.51 -3.50
N GLU A 102 16.95 9.49 -3.05
CA GLU A 102 18.11 9.63 -3.93
C GLU A 102 18.11 8.58 -5.04
N SER A 103 17.91 7.30 -4.69
CA SER A 103 17.89 6.20 -5.66
C SER A 103 16.73 6.32 -6.67
N ALA A 104 15.55 6.77 -6.24
CA ALA A 104 14.42 7.01 -7.13
C ALA A 104 14.67 8.19 -8.08
N LEU A 105 15.35 9.24 -7.61
CA LEU A 105 15.76 10.38 -8.42
C LEU A 105 16.87 10.01 -9.42
N GLU A 106 17.78 9.12 -9.06
CA GLU A 106 18.79 8.59 -9.97
C GLU A 106 18.18 7.75 -11.10
N ASP A 107 17.22 6.88 -10.77
CA ASP A 107 16.54 6.02 -11.75
C ASP A 107 15.60 6.82 -12.66
N SER A 108 14.80 7.74 -12.11
CA SER A 108 13.84 8.55 -12.86
C SER A 108 14.48 9.71 -13.63
N THR A 109 15.61 10.23 -13.19
CA THR A 109 16.31 11.40 -13.75
C THR A 109 15.34 12.56 -14.09
N PRO A 110 14.63 13.14 -13.10
CA PRO A 110 13.63 14.16 -13.35
C PRO A 110 14.26 15.47 -13.85
N SER A 111 13.54 16.22 -14.68
CA SER A 111 13.94 17.57 -15.12
C SER A 111 13.46 18.67 -14.16
N VAL A 112 12.43 18.36 -13.34
CA VAL A 112 11.86 19.29 -12.35
C VAL A 112 11.64 18.56 -11.02
N LEU A 113 11.88 19.27 -9.92
CA LEU A 113 11.46 18.91 -8.57
C LEU A 113 10.37 19.89 -8.12
N LEU A 114 9.17 19.41 -7.84
CA LEU A 114 8.08 20.18 -7.25
C LEU A 114 8.12 20.04 -5.73
N THR A 115 8.02 21.16 -5.04
CA THR A 115 8.04 21.22 -3.58
C THR A 115 7.18 22.41 -3.10
N THR A 116 7.18 22.67 -1.81
CA THR A 116 6.60 23.87 -1.20
C THR A 116 7.68 24.73 -0.56
N SER A 117 7.39 26.00 -0.28
CA SER A 117 8.28 26.92 0.44
C SER A 117 8.76 26.32 1.79
N ALA A 118 7.90 25.56 2.45
CA ALA A 118 8.25 24.88 3.71
C ALA A 118 9.29 23.75 3.55
N ALA A 119 9.39 23.12 2.37
CA ALA A 119 10.26 21.97 2.12
C ALA A 119 11.39 22.27 1.11
N VAL A 120 11.48 23.49 0.57
CA VAL A 120 12.44 23.84 -0.49
C VAL A 120 13.89 23.69 -0.06
N ALA A 121 14.22 23.99 1.19
CA ALA A 121 15.59 23.85 1.71
C ALA A 121 16.07 22.38 1.70
N ASP A 122 15.21 21.45 2.07
CA ASP A 122 15.52 20.03 2.03
C ASP A 122 15.50 19.49 0.59
N THR A 123 14.58 19.93 -0.25
CA THR A 123 14.49 19.55 -1.66
C THR A 123 15.72 19.97 -2.46
N ASN A 124 16.26 21.16 -2.21
CA ASN A 124 17.46 21.69 -2.89
C ASN A 124 18.70 20.77 -2.71
N ARG A 125 18.78 19.99 -1.64
CA ARG A 125 19.87 19.01 -1.44
C ARG A 125 19.87 17.90 -2.50
N TYR A 126 18.71 17.65 -3.10
CA TYR A 126 18.50 16.65 -4.16
C TYR A 126 18.59 17.24 -5.57
N ALA A 127 18.66 18.55 -5.72
CA ALA A 127 18.79 19.23 -7.02
C ALA A 127 20.23 19.15 -7.56
N LYS A 128 20.66 17.93 -7.94
CA LYS A 128 22.01 17.63 -8.45
C LYS A 128 21.95 17.06 -9.86
N PRO A 129 23.00 17.25 -10.68
CA PRO A 129 23.13 16.56 -11.97
C PRO A 129 23.10 15.03 -11.80
N ARG A 130 22.37 14.33 -12.68
CA ARG A 130 22.22 12.86 -12.66
C ARG A 130 22.15 12.28 -14.07
N GLY A 131 22.76 11.13 -14.27
CA GLY A 131 22.66 10.38 -15.53
C GLY A 131 23.06 11.20 -16.77
N GLY A 132 24.05 12.11 -16.65
CA GLY A 132 24.47 13.00 -17.72
C GLY A 132 23.51 14.16 -18.02
N ARG A 133 22.44 14.33 -17.22
CA ARG A 133 21.50 15.46 -17.30
C ARG A 133 21.89 16.57 -16.33
N PRO A 134 21.55 17.85 -16.63
CA PRO A 134 21.75 18.96 -15.71
C PRO A 134 20.91 18.75 -14.42
N ALA A 135 21.23 19.53 -13.38
CA ALA A 135 20.43 19.54 -12.16
C ALA A 135 18.97 19.91 -12.49
N PRO A 136 17.98 19.23 -11.87
CA PRO A 136 16.58 19.56 -12.07
C PRO A 136 16.26 20.97 -11.56
N THR A 137 15.33 21.64 -12.23
CA THR A 137 14.80 22.92 -11.75
C THR A 137 13.89 22.66 -10.55
N VAL A 138 14.06 23.42 -9.46
CA VAL A 138 13.18 23.38 -8.29
C VAL A 138 12.08 24.42 -8.46
N VAL A 139 10.82 24.00 -8.29
CA VAL A 139 9.64 24.85 -8.41
C VAL A 139 8.80 24.72 -7.14
N GLU A 140 8.51 25.84 -6.50
CA GLU A 140 7.67 25.92 -5.30
C GLU A 140 6.20 26.11 -5.73
N VAL A 141 5.36 25.13 -5.38
CA VAL A 141 3.96 25.06 -5.85
C VAL A 141 3.06 26.10 -5.17
N ASP A 142 3.31 26.35 -3.88
CA ASP A 142 2.49 27.21 -3.01
C ASP A 142 2.65 28.71 -3.25
N ILE A 143 3.68 29.13 -4.00
CA ILE A 143 3.92 30.56 -4.33
C ILE A 143 3.57 30.92 -5.77
N ILE A 144 3.05 29.97 -6.57
CA ILE A 144 2.67 30.25 -7.96
C ILE A 144 1.40 31.10 -7.99
N ASP A 145 1.42 32.16 -8.80
CA ASP A 145 0.25 32.98 -9.06
C ASP A 145 -0.83 32.19 -9.79
N VAL A 146 -1.84 31.78 -9.04
CA VAL A 146 -2.98 30.98 -9.54
C VAL A 146 -3.99 31.82 -10.34
N ASP A 147 -3.92 33.15 -10.28
CA ASP A 147 -4.80 34.05 -11.02
C ASP A 147 -4.24 34.35 -12.42
N SER A 148 -3.01 33.94 -12.70
CA SER A 148 -2.42 34.01 -14.05
C SER A 148 -3.07 32.98 -14.97
N THR A 149 -4.34 33.17 -15.31
CA THR A 149 -5.07 32.33 -16.27
C THR A 149 -4.44 32.45 -17.65
N ARG A 150 -3.55 31.52 -18.00
CA ARG A 150 -3.11 31.31 -19.37
C ARG A 150 -3.93 30.18 -19.94
N GLU A 151 -4.60 30.45 -21.06
CA GLU A 151 -5.21 29.41 -21.87
C GLU A 151 -4.13 28.39 -22.23
N LEU A 152 -4.25 27.17 -21.70
CA LEU A 152 -3.46 26.05 -22.19
C LEU A 152 -4.25 25.44 -23.36
N ASP A 153 -3.55 25.20 -24.46
CA ASP A 153 -4.08 24.41 -25.56
C ASP A 153 -4.64 23.08 -25.04
N GLU A 154 -5.70 22.60 -25.69
CA GLU A 154 -6.34 21.34 -25.34
C GLU A 154 -5.30 20.22 -25.17
N THR A 155 -5.42 19.46 -24.09
CA THR A 155 -4.60 18.26 -23.91
C THR A 155 -4.88 17.29 -25.04
N ASP A 156 -3.82 16.78 -25.65
CA ASP A 156 -3.92 15.71 -26.64
C ASP A 156 -4.34 14.40 -25.94
N ASP A 157 -5.66 14.22 -25.80
CA ASP A 157 -6.28 13.04 -25.20
C ASP A 157 -6.12 11.75 -26.03
N SER A 158 -5.56 11.87 -27.24
CA SER A 158 -5.46 10.78 -28.22
C SER A 158 -4.35 9.76 -27.92
N ARG A 159 -3.45 10.04 -26.97
CA ARG A 159 -2.28 9.18 -26.66
C ARG A 159 -2.25 8.79 -25.19
N PRO A 160 -2.72 7.58 -24.85
CA PRO A 160 -2.58 7.03 -23.49
C PRO A 160 -1.11 6.69 -23.23
N GLY A 161 -0.35 7.65 -22.71
CA GLY A 161 1.02 7.47 -22.25
C GLY A 161 1.09 7.14 -20.74
N PRO A 162 2.31 6.98 -20.20
CA PRO A 162 2.54 6.93 -18.77
C PRO A 162 1.97 8.17 -18.07
N ALA A 163 1.28 7.98 -16.94
CA ALA A 163 0.82 9.05 -16.07
C ALA A 163 1.88 9.33 -15.00
N TYR A 164 2.33 8.30 -14.31
CA TYR A 164 3.32 8.44 -13.23
C TYR A 164 4.17 7.18 -13.07
N LEU A 165 5.27 7.35 -12.34
CA LEU A 165 6.12 6.26 -11.89
C LEU A 165 5.88 6.02 -10.40
N GLN A 166 5.42 4.83 -10.05
CA GLN A 166 5.27 4.41 -8.65
C GLN A 166 6.53 3.70 -8.20
N TYR A 167 7.29 4.33 -7.31
CA TYR A 167 8.40 3.68 -6.63
C TYR A 167 7.90 2.93 -5.40
N THR A 168 8.13 1.62 -5.37
CA THR A 168 7.75 0.78 -4.25
C THR A 168 8.85 0.76 -3.21
N SER A 169 8.48 0.58 -1.95
CA SER A 169 9.42 0.39 -0.83
C SER A 169 10.07 -1.00 -0.82
N GLY A 170 10.10 -1.68 -1.98
CA GLY A 170 10.54 -3.07 -2.14
C GLY A 170 11.89 -3.37 -1.47
N SER A 171 12.08 -4.62 -1.08
CA SER A 171 13.27 -5.13 -0.40
C SER A 171 14.49 -5.28 -1.34
N THR A 172 14.38 -4.96 -2.62
CA THR A 172 15.49 -5.00 -3.57
C THR A 172 16.34 -3.74 -3.46
N ARG A 173 17.67 -3.88 -3.52
CA ARG A 173 18.64 -2.75 -3.45
C ARG A 173 18.46 -1.74 -4.58
N THR A 174 17.94 -2.17 -5.74
CA THR A 174 17.75 -1.32 -6.91
C THR A 174 16.31 -0.90 -7.03
N PRO A 175 15.98 0.41 -6.99
CA PRO A 175 14.62 0.89 -7.14
C PRO A 175 14.08 0.52 -8.52
N ALA A 176 12.79 0.23 -8.59
CA ALA A 176 12.08 -0.03 -9.83
C ALA A 176 10.82 0.84 -9.87
N GLY A 177 10.83 1.84 -10.75
CA GLY A 177 9.67 2.68 -10.99
C GLY A 177 8.64 1.94 -11.84
N VAL A 178 7.49 1.59 -11.26
CA VAL A 178 6.37 0.98 -11.99
C VAL A 178 5.72 2.05 -12.87
N ILE A 179 5.61 1.79 -14.16
CA ILE A 179 5.02 2.71 -15.13
C ILE A 179 3.51 2.55 -15.14
N VAL A 180 2.80 3.48 -14.52
CA VAL A 180 1.34 3.48 -14.47
C VAL A 180 0.78 4.46 -15.49
N SER A 181 -0.15 4.00 -16.33
CA SER A 181 -0.84 4.83 -17.33
C SER A 181 -2.15 5.41 -16.80
N HIS A 182 -2.66 6.43 -17.48
CA HIS A 182 -4.00 6.97 -17.21
C HIS A 182 -5.08 5.88 -17.28
N LYS A 183 -4.98 4.97 -18.27
CA LYS A 183 -5.91 3.85 -18.43
C LYS A 183 -5.88 2.92 -17.22
N ASN A 184 -4.68 2.57 -16.74
CA ASN A 184 -4.54 1.68 -15.59
C ASN A 184 -5.26 2.25 -14.36
N VAL A 185 -5.07 3.57 -14.07
CA VAL A 185 -5.71 4.24 -12.94
C VAL A 185 -7.23 4.18 -13.06
N VAL A 186 -7.79 4.59 -14.21
CA VAL A 186 -9.24 4.61 -14.42
C VAL A 186 -9.82 3.21 -14.27
N SER A 187 -9.24 2.21 -14.98
CA SER A 187 -9.71 0.83 -14.91
C SER A 187 -9.64 0.22 -13.52
N ASN A 188 -8.59 0.57 -12.74
CA ASN A 188 -8.45 0.06 -11.38
C ASN A 188 -9.46 0.70 -10.41
N VAL A 189 -9.74 2.00 -10.54
CA VAL A 189 -10.79 2.67 -9.76
C VAL A 189 -12.18 2.13 -10.14
N GLU A 190 -12.46 1.94 -11.44
CA GLU A 190 -13.71 1.32 -11.90
C GLU A 190 -13.89 -0.10 -11.33
N GLN A 191 -12.80 -0.87 -11.22
CA GLN A 191 -12.80 -2.19 -10.60
C GLN A 191 -13.15 -2.11 -9.10
N ILE A 192 -12.53 -1.18 -8.37
CA ILE A 192 -12.86 -0.91 -6.95
C ILE A 192 -14.34 -0.53 -6.81
N VAL A 193 -14.82 0.38 -7.65
CA VAL A 193 -16.22 0.85 -7.62
C VAL A 193 -17.18 -0.31 -7.89
N ARG A 194 -16.94 -1.12 -8.93
CA ARG A 194 -17.77 -2.28 -9.23
C ARG A 194 -17.89 -3.24 -8.05
N ASP A 195 -16.77 -3.48 -7.32
CA ASP A 195 -16.72 -4.50 -6.28
C ASP A 195 -17.21 -3.97 -4.92
N TYR A 196 -16.96 -2.69 -4.63
CA TYR A 196 -17.34 -2.08 -3.35
C TYR A 196 -18.72 -1.44 -3.37
N PHE A 197 -19.21 -1.00 -4.53
CA PHE A 197 -20.50 -0.34 -4.69
C PHE A 197 -21.50 -1.19 -5.51
N ILE A 198 -21.40 -2.51 -5.41
CA ILE A 198 -22.27 -3.44 -6.14
C ILE A 198 -23.75 -3.26 -5.78
N GLU A 199 -24.07 -2.92 -4.53
CA GLU A 199 -25.43 -2.65 -4.06
C GLU A 199 -26.03 -1.35 -4.66
N TYR A 200 -25.16 -0.47 -5.19
CA TYR A 200 -25.53 0.73 -5.94
C TYR A 200 -25.36 0.53 -7.47
N GLY A 201 -25.37 -0.72 -7.93
CA GLY A 201 -25.22 -1.04 -9.36
C GLY A 201 -23.84 -0.73 -9.92
N GLY A 202 -22.80 -0.71 -9.09
CA GLY A 202 -21.41 -0.39 -9.49
C GLY A 202 -21.20 1.10 -9.80
N THR A 203 -21.99 1.98 -9.17
CA THR A 203 -21.85 3.43 -9.25
C THR A 203 -21.69 4.02 -7.86
N VAL A 204 -20.90 5.09 -7.74
CA VAL A 204 -20.68 5.77 -6.46
C VAL A 204 -21.83 6.76 -6.21
N PRO A 205 -22.59 6.64 -5.10
CA PRO A 205 -23.60 7.62 -4.73
C PRO A 205 -23.00 9.02 -4.54
N GLU A 206 -23.78 10.06 -4.82
CA GLU A 206 -23.29 11.44 -4.82
C GLU A 206 -22.82 11.92 -3.43
N GLU A 207 -23.44 11.42 -2.37
CA GLU A 207 -23.10 11.73 -0.97
C GLU A 207 -21.88 10.96 -0.43
N THR A 208 -21.21 10.15 -1.26
CA THR A 208 -20.02 9.38 -0.84
C THR A 208 -18.82 10.29 -0.65
N SER A 209 -18.12 10.15 0.47
CA SER A 209 -16.85 10.81 0.73
C SER A 209 -15.72 9.78 0.91
N VAL A 210 -14.55 10.07 0.36
CA VAL A 210 -13.34 9.32 0.65
C VAL A 210 -12.63 9.95 1.85
N VAL A 211 -12.45 9.21 2.94
CA VAL A 211 -11.65 9.63 4.10
C VAL A 211 -10.32 8.92 4.08
N SER A 212 -9.20 9.66 4.02
CA SER A 212 -7.87 9.03 3.94
C SER A 212 -6.77 9.84 4.61
N TRP A 213 -5.90 9.16 5.34
CA TRP A 213 -4.66 9.67 5.91
C TRP A 213 -3.42 9.04 5.29
N LEU A 214 -3.60 8.14 4.33
CA LEU A 214 -2.53 7.36 3.72
C LEU A 214 -1.56 8.25 2.93
N PRO A 215 -0.25 7.93 2.95
CA PRO A 215 0.75 8.72 2.23
C PRO A 215 0.48 8.79 0.72
N PHE A 216 0.48 9.99 0.13
CA PHE A 216 0.22 10.17 -1.30
C PHE A 216 1.33 9.66 -2.23
N PHE A 217 2.53 9.45 -1.71
CA PHE A 217 3.61 8.82 -2.47
C PHE A 217 3.53 7.28 -2.49
N HIS A 218 2.58 6.69 -1.76
CA HIS A 218 2.28 5.26 -1.77
C HIS A 218 1.07 4.97 -2.66
N ASP A 219 1.07 3.84 -3.38
CA ASP A 219 0.01 3.43 -4.29
C ASP A 219 -1.40 3.52 -3.67
N LEU A 220 -1.59 2.94 -2.48
CA LEU A 220 -2.88 2.96 -1.79
C LEU A 220 -3.33 4.40 -1.48
N GLY A 221 -2.44 5.26 -0.97
CA GLY A 221 -2.77 6.64 -0.65
C GLY A 221 -3.04 7.49 -1.90
N LEU A 222 -2.25 7.30 -2.96
CA LEU A 222 -2.42 8.02 -4.22
C LEU A 222 -3.73 7.62 -4.93
N ILE A 223 -3.97 6.32 -5.07
CA ILE A 223 -5.17 5.84 -5.78
C ILE A 223 -6.43 6.14 -4.97
N MET A 224 -6.46 5.81 -3.67
CA MET A 224 -7.65 6.02 -2.84
C MET A 224 -7.90 7.51 -2.56
N GLY A 225 -6.87 8.23 -2.09
CA GLY A 225 -7.01 9.61 -1.61
C GLY A 225 -7.03 10.66 -2.71
N VAL A 226 -6.34 10.42 -3.82
CA VAL A 226 -6.17 11.43 -4.89
C VAL A 226 -6.91 11.01 -6.16
N CYS A 227 -6.64 9.82 -6.71
CA CYS A 227 -7.18 9.45 -8.03
C CYS A 227 -8.66 9.02 -7.98
N SER A 228 -9.09 8.26 -6.94
CA SER A 228 -10.48 7.79 -6.86
C SER A 228 -11.50 8.93 -6.80
N PRO A 229 -11.30 10.01 -6.00
CA PRO A 229 -12.20 11.16 -6.01
C PRO A 229 -12.35 11.80 -7.40
N LEU A 230 -11.26 11.92 -8.14
CA LEU A 230 -11.32 12.45 -9.51
C LEU A 230 -12.12 11.54 -10.46
N VAL A 231 -11.85 10.23 -10.44
CA VAL A 231 -12.51 9.27 -11.34
C VAL A 231 -13.99 9.15 -11.03
N THR A 232 -14.37 9.11 -9.76
CA THR A 232 -15.76 8.95 -9.30
C THR A 232 -16.54 10.25 -9.24
N GLY A 233 -15.86 11.39 -8.96
CA GLY A 233 -16.47 12.70 -8.75
C GLY A 233 -17.06 12.88 -7.34
N CYS A 234 -16.68 12.04 -6.38
CA CYS A 234 -16.95 12.26 -4.96
C CYS A 234 -15.94 13.23 -4.34
N ASP A 235 -16.22 13.75 -3.16
CA ASP A 235 -15.27 14.55 -2.41
C ASP A 235 -14.29 13.68 -1.60
N ALA A 236 -13.18 14.26 -1.19
CA ALA A 236 -12.20 13.62 -0.34
C ALA A 236 -11.86 14.48 0.88
N VAL A 237 -11.84 13.84 2.04
CA VAL A 237 -11.44 14.40 3.32
C VAL A 237 -10.13 13.75 3.74
N LEU A 238 -9.06 14.50 3.65
CA LEU A 238 -7.70 14.01 3.73
C LEU A 238 -6.97 14.61 4.93
N PHE A 239 -6.01 13.87 5.46
CA PHE A 239 -5.09 14.34 6.49
C PHE A 239 -3.79 13.54 6.43
N SER A 240 -2.76 13.99 7.12
CA SER A 240 -1.45 13.35 7.04
C SER A 240 -1.31 12.12 7.93
N PRO A 241 -0.36 11.20 7.61
CA PRO A 241 0.03 10.14 8.52
C PRO A 241 0.46 10.65 9.90
N LEU A 242 1.08 11.83 9.97
CA LEU A 242 1.50 12.44 11.23
C LEU A 242 0.29 12.80 12.10
N ALA A 243 -0.74 13.42 11.49
CA ALA A 243 -1.98 13.75 12.21
C ALA A 243 -2.70 12.48 12.68
N PHE A 244 -2.74 11.42 11.85
CA PHE A 244 -3.27 10.11 12.27
C PHE A 244 -2.50 9.52 13.45
N LEU A 245 -1.17 9.47 13.40
CA LEU A 245 -0.35 8.90 14.47
C LEU A 245 -0.46 9.70 15.78
N SER A 246 -0.61 11.03 15.67
CA SER A 246 -0.80 11.91 16.83
C SER A 246 -2.18 11.72 17.47
N LYS A 247 -3.24 11.58 16.66
CA LYS A 247 -4.63 11.46 17.12
C LYS A 247 -5.39 10.43 16.29
N PRO A 248 -5.20 9.11 16.51
CA PRO A 248 -5.85 8.05 15.73
C PRO A 248 -7.38 8.11 15.75
N ALA A 249 -7.98 8.66 16.82
CA ALA A 249 -9.42 8.89 16.93
C ALA A 249 -9.98 9.77 15.79
N SER A 250 -9.17 10.69 15.23
CA SER A 250 -9.61 11.58 14.14
C SER A 250 -10.06 10.80 12.90
N TRP A 251 -9.41 9.66 12.60
CA TRP A 251 -9.84 8.80 11.50
C TRP A 251 -11.27 8.29 11.71
N ILE A 252 -11.55 7.79 12.91
CA ILE A 252 -12.86 7.23 13.26
C ILE A 252 -13.93 8.35 13.33
N GLN A 253 -13.58 9.52 13.89
CA GLN A 253 -14.45 10.68 13.95
C GLN A 253 -14.83 11.18 12.55
N LEU A 254 -13.88 11.30 11.64
CA LEU A 254 -14.14 11.70 10.25
C LEU A 254 -15.00 10.68 9.51
N MET A 255 -14.78 9.37 9.73
CA MET A 255 -15.67 8.35 9.16
C MET A 255 -17.12 8.51 9.63
N ALA A 256 -17.34 8.83 10.91
CA ALA A 256 -18.68 9.04 11.46
C ALA A 256 -19.35 10.33 10.97
N GLN A 257 -18.56 11.37 10.67
CA GLN A 257 -19.05 12.68 10.21
C GLN A 257 -19.44 12.70 8.73
N HIS A 258 -18.92 11.77 7.93
CA HIS A 258 -19.15 11.71 6.48
C HIS A 258 -20.00 10.49 6.12
N PRO A 259 -21.25 10.68 5.63
CA PRO A 259 -22.11 9.59 5.23
C PRO A 259 -21.55 8.84 4.02
N LEU A 260 -21.85 7.55 3.92
CA LEU A 260 -21.31 6.65 2.89
C LEU A 260 -19.77 6.72 2.78
N CYS A 261 -19.11 6.92 3.93
CA CYS A 261 -17.66 7.01 3.99
C CYS A 261 -17.01 5.75 3.40
N PHE A 262 -16.08 5.97 2.47
CA PHE A 262 -15.18 4.94 1.94
C PHE A 262 -13.74 5.25 2.33
N THR A 263 -13.06 4.29 2.93
CA THR A 263 -11.70 4.48 3.45
C THR A 263 -10.86 3.21 3.33
N GLY A 264 -9.58 3.29 3.64
CA GLY A 264 -8.70 2.13 3.66
C GLY A 264 -7.52 2.32 4.61
N ALA A 265 -7.01 1.22 5.13
CA ALA A 265 -5.86 1.25 6.02
C ALA A 265 -5.10 -0.08 6.06
N PRO A 266 -3.80 -0.07 6.45
CA PRO A 266 -3.06 -1.26 6.79
C PRO A 266 -3.42 -1.76 8.21
N ASN A 267 -3.08 -3.01 8.50
CA ASN A 267 -3.43 -3.70 9.74
C ASN A 267 -3.08 -2.93 11.02
N PHE A 268 -1.88 -2.32 11.06
CA PHE A 268 -1.45 -1.61 12.27
C PHE A 268 -2.37 -0.45 12.64
N ALA A 269 -3.01 0.17 11.67
CA ALA A 269 -3.87 1.32 11.88
C ALA A 269 -5.19 0.93 12.60
N PHE A 270 -5.74 -0.23 12.26
CA PHE A 270 -6.91 -0.77 12.95
C PHE A 270 -6.60 -1.01 14.44
N ASP A 271 -5.45 -1.63 14.73
CA ASP A 271 -5.03 -1.89 16.11
C ASP A 271 -4.74 -0.60 16.88
N LEU A 272 -4.05 0.37 16.25
CA LEU A 272 -3.75 1.66 16.84
C LEU A 272 -5.02 2.46 17.15
N ALA A 273 -5.95 2.54 16.20
CA ALA A 273 -7.22 3.24 16.38
C ALA A 273 -8.07 2.58 17.47
N ALA A 274 -8.19 1.24 17.47
CA ALA A 274 -8.94 0.51 18.49
C ALA A 274 -8.41 0.75 19.91
N ARG A 275 -7.08 0.82 20.07
CA ARG A 275 -6.44 1.03 21.38
C ARG A 275 -6.45 2.47 21.88
N ARG A 276 -6.39 3.45 20.97
CA ARG A 276 -6.20 4.87 21.33
C ARG A 276 -7.45 5.74 21.22
N THR A 277 -8.54 5.24 20.64
CA THR A 277 -9.81 5.95 20.60
C THR A 277 -10.60 5.66 21.88
N THR A 278 -10.90 6.68 22.67
CA THR A 278 -11.71 6.56 23.89
C THR A 278 -13.19 6.66 23.58
N ASP A 279 -14.05 6.35 24.55
CA ASP A 279 -15.51 6.53 24.39
C ASP A 279 -15.88 8.01 24.33
N ALA A 280 -15.16 8.87 25.04
CA ALA A 280 -15.35 10.32 24.97
C ALA A 280 -15.03 10.88 23.57
N ASP A 281 -14.04 10.32 22.85
CA ASP A 281 -13.75 10.71 21.46
C ASP A 281 -14.92 10.40 20.52
N MET A 282 -15.79 9.48 20.89
CA MET A 282 -16.90 8.99 20.08
C MET A 282 -18.27 9.51 20.56
N GLU A 283 -18.31 10.41 21.54
CA GLU A 283 -19.56 10.92 22.06
C GLU A 283 -20.42 11.60 20.97
N GLY A 284 -21.66 11.14 20.82
CA GLY A 284 -22.60 11.64 19.81
C GLY A 284 -22.30 11.24 18.37
N LEU A 285 -21.31 10.36 18.11
CA LEU A 285 -20.95 9.91 16.77
C LEU A 285 -21.50 8.50 16.47
N ASP A 286 -21.89 8.28 15.21
CA ASP A 286 -22.47 7.04 14.70
C ASP A 286 -21.73 6.56 13.45
N LEU A 287 -21.28 5.32 13.45
CA LEU A 287 -20.56 4.67 12.34
C LEU A 287 -21.47 3.81 11.45
N SER A 288 -22.78 3.78 11.71
CA SER A 288 -23.74 2.93 10.96
C SER A 288 -23.80 3.25 9.46
N ARG A 289 -23.38 4.47 9.07
CA ARG A 289 -23.37 4.94 7.69
C ARG A 289 -22.00 4.79 6.99
N VAL A 290 -21.01 4.17 7.63
CA VAL A 290 -19.75 3.82 6.96
C VAL A 290 -20.04 2.77 5.90
N HIS A 291 -19.67 3.07 4.65
CA HIS A 291 -19.95 2.18 3.52
C HIS A 291 -18.92 1.06 3.37
N GLY A 292 -17.62 1.39 3.43
CA GLY A 292 -16.59 0.39 3.23
C GLY A 292 -15.22 0.80 3.76
N ILE A 293 -14.52 -0.18 4.33
CA ILE A 293 -13.15 -0.03 4.83
C ILE A 293 -12.28 -1.10 4.19
N LEU A 294 -11.41 -0.68 3.28
CA LEU A 294 -10.41 -1.54 2.65
C LEU A 294 -9.30 -1.85 3.65
N SER A 295 -9.12 -3.12 3.99
CA SER A 295 -8.01 -3.60 4.81
C SER A 295 -6.96 -4.26 3.91
N GLY A 296 -5.78 -3.65 3.77
CA GLY A 296 -4.79 -4.13 2.81
C GLY A 296 -3.40 -3.55 3.02
N ALA A 297 -2.64 -3.48 1.95
CA ALA A 297 -1.23 -3.07 1.92
C ALA A 297 -0.25 -4.02 2.63
N GLU A 298 -0.73 -4.94 3.44
CA GLU A 298 0.00 -6.02 4.12
C GLU A 298 -0.94 -7.20 4.34
N ARG A 299 -0.42 -8.35 4.77
CA ARG A 299 -1.26 -9.51 5.09
C ARG A 299 -2.26 -9.14 6.19
N VAL A 300 -3.54 -9.37 5.92
CA VAL A 300 -4.62 -9.05 6.86
C VAL A 300 -4.68 -10.11 7.97
N HIS A 301 -4.58 -9.67 9.22
CA HIS A 301 -4.73 -10.52 10.40
C HIS A 301 -6.16 -10.42 10.94
N TYR A 302 -6.88 -11.53 10.92
CA TYR A 302 -8.27 -11.57 11.37
C TYR A 302 -8.45 -11.09 12.81
N GLY A 303 -7.57 -11.47 13.73
CA GLY A 303 -7.62 -11.01 15.13
C GLY A 303 -7.56 -9.49 15.29
N THR A 304 -6.80 -8.79 14.43
CA THR A 304 -6.76 -7.31 14.43
C THR A 304 -8.07 -6.71 13.95
N VAL A 305 -8.61 -7.22 12.85
CA VAL A 305 -9.89 -6.78 12.30
C VAL A 305 -11.02 -7.03 13.31
N LYS A 306 -11.05 -8.21 13.93
CA LYS A 306 -12.03 -8.59 14.95
C LYS A 306 -12.03 -7.61 16.14
N ARG A 307 -10.84 -7.31 16.72
CA ARG A 307 -10.71 -6.35 17.81
C ARG A 307 -11.22 -4.96 17.43
N PHE A 308 -10.97 -4.52 16.22
CA PHE A 308 -11.46 -3.24 15.73
C PHE A 308 -13.00 -3.23 15.62
N ILE A 309 -13.59 -4.27 15.03
CA ILE A 309 -15.04 -4.42 14.93
C ILE A 309 -15.66 -4.41 16.33
N GLU A 310 -15.17 -5.26 17.26
CA GLU A 310 -15.67 -5.35 18.64
C GLU A 310 -15.59 -4.00 19.37
N ARG A 311 -14.48 -3.25 19.15
CA ARG A 311 -14.29 -1.93 19.77
C ARG A 311 -15.33 -0.92 19.31
N PHE A 312 -15.69 -0.90 18.03
CA PHE A 312 -16.55 0.12 17.44
C PHE A 312 -17.99 -0.34 17.19
N ALA A 313 -18.33 -1.61 17.42
CA ALA A 313 -19.69 -2.14 17.25
C ALA A 313 -20.74 -1.35 18.05
N LYS A 314 -20.40 -0.94 19.30
CA LYS A 314 -21.30 -0.13 20.13
C LYS A 314 -21.57 1.27 19.60
N PHE A 315 -20.80 1.74 18.63
CA PHE A 315 -20.99 3.00 17.91
C PHE A 315 -21.58 2.77 16.51
N GLY A 316 -22.20 1.62 16.27
CA GLY A 316 -22.92 1.31 15.03
C GLY A 316 -22.05 0.75 13.89
N LEU A 317 -20.74 0.53 14.08
CA LEU A 317 -19.91 -0.04 13.01
C LEU A 317 -20.36 -1.45 12.65
N SER A 318 -20.76 -1.65 11.41
CA SER A 318 -21.10 -2.97 10.88
C SER A 318 -19.83 -3.79 10.58
N GLU A 319 -19.82 -5.06 10.98
CA GLU A 319 -18.75 -5.98 10.63
C GLU A 319 -18.61 -6.24 9.11
N LYS A 320 -19.66 -5.95 8.34
CA LYS A 320 -19.73 -6.15 6.90
C LYS A 320 -18.94 -5.13 6.10
N VAL A 321 -18.59 -3.98 6.69
CA VAL A 321 -17.93 -2.89 5.96
C VAL A 321 -16.43 -3.08 5.80
N ILE A 322 -15.79 -3.93 6.63
CA ILE A 322 -14.35 -4.18 6.54
C ILE A 322 -14.09 -5.33 5.58
N ARG A 323 -13.25 -5.08 4.59
CA ARG A 323 -12.96 -6.06 3.54
C ARG A 323 -11.46 -6.23 3.34
N PRO A 324 -10.93 -7.45 3.54
CA PRO A 324 -9.58 -7.78 3.12
C PRO A 324 -9.41 -7.49 1.64
N SER A 325 -8.34 -6.79 1.27
CA SER A 325 -8.08 -6.39 -0.10
C SER A 325 -6.63 -6.66 -0.46
N TYR A 326 -6.46 -7.33 -1.58
CA TYR A 326 -5.17 -7.67 -2.15
C TYR A 326 -4.84 -6.75 -3.31
N GLY A 327 -3.59 -6.35 -3.37
CA GLY A 327 -3.07 -5.57 -4.47
C GLY A 327 -1.59 -5.21 -4.33
N LEU A 328 -1.06 -4.63 -5.41
CA LEU A 328 0.33 -4.23 -5.54
C LEU A 328 0.46 -3.13 -6.61
N ALA A 329 1.53 -2.36 -6.55
CA ALA A 329 1.76 -1.25 -7.48
C ALA A 329 1.85 -1.70 -8.95
N GLU A 330 2.35 -2.91 -9.21
CA GLU A 330 2.44 -3.50 -10.54
C GLU A 330 1.05 -3.78 -11.17
N ALA A 331 0.01 -3.89 -10.34
CA ALA A 331 -1.38 -3.91 -10.75
C ALA A 331 -2.10 -2.56 -10.47
N THR A 332 -1.35 -1.45 -10.48
CA THR A 332 -1.77 -0.10 -10.10
C THR A 332 -2.08 0.02 -8.61
N LEU A 333 -2.99 -0.79 -8.08
CA LEU A 333 -3.29 -0.97 -6.66
C LEU A 333 -4.04 -2.29 -6.43
N TYR A 334 -5.29 -2.36 -6.87
CA TYR A 334 -6.29 -3.34 -6.46
C TYR A 334 -6.36 -4.53 -7.40
N VAL A 335 -6.37 -5.74 -6.85
CA VAL A 335 -6.50 -7.02 -7.57
C VAL A 335 -7.73 -7.78 -7.12
N ALA A 336 -7.93 -7.99 -5.81
CA ALA A 336 -9.00 -8.84 -5.30
C ALA A 336 -9.49 -8.40 -3.91
N SER A 337 -10.78 -8.59 -3.65
CA SER A 337 -11.45 -8.43 -2.36
C SER A 337 -12.74 -9.26 -2.34
N PRO A 338 -13.22 -9.76 -1.19
CA PRO A 338 -14.50 -10.44 -1.12
C PRO A 338 -15.67 -9.48 -1.42
N PRO A 339 -16.81 -9.97 -1.90
CA PRO A 339 -18.00 -9.16 -2.11
C PRO A 339 -18.55 -8.61 -0.77
N ILE A 340 -19.26 -7.48 -0.82
CA ILE A 340 -19.79 -6.76 0.37
C ILE A 340 -20.86 -7.55 1.16
N SER A 341 -21.31 -8.68 0.68
CA SER A 341 -22.46 -9.42 1.22
C SER A 341 -22.21 -10.22 2.49
N GLY A 342 -21.03 -10.10 3.14
CA GLY A 342 -20.70 -10.91 4.31
C GLY A 342 -19.67 -10.31 5.24
N THR A 343 -19.50 -10.97 6.38
CA THR A 343 -18.39 -10.70 7.31
C THR A 343 -17.06 -11.16 6.75
N VAL A 344 -15.96 -10.73 7.37
CA VAL A 344 -14.62 -11.25 7.00
C VAL A 344 -14.61 -12.78 7.16
N ARG A 345 -14.43 -13.48 6.04
CA ARG A 345 -14.36 -14.95 6.05
C ARG A 345 -12.93 -15.39 6.29
N THR A 346 -12.79 -16.43 7.11
CA THR A 346 -11.52 -17.08 7.38
C THR A 346 -11.61 -18.57 7.10
N ALA A 347 -10.46 -19.18 6.86
CA ALA A 347 -10.30 -20.61 6.85
C ALA A 347 -9.02 -21.00 7.60
N ARG A 348 -9.07 -22.12 8.31
CA ARG A 348 -7.91 -22.66 9.00
C ARG A 348 -7.27 -23.77 8.17
N PHE A 349 -5.97 -23.68 8.00
CA PHE A 349 -5.17 -24.58 7.17
C PHE A 349 -4.19 -25.37 8.00
N ASP A 350 -4.00 -26.64 7.63
CA ASP A 350 -3.06 -27.56 8.26
C ASP A 350 -1.61 -27.16 7.97
N LEU A 351 -0.82 -26.89 9.02
CA LEU A 351 0.55 -26.39 8.87
C LEU A 351 1.49 -27.37 8.16
N PRO A 352 1.53 -28.67 8.49
CA PRO A 352 2.31 -29.66 7.75
C PRO A 352 1.98 -29.68 6.25
N GLN A 353 0.71 -29.57 5.89
CA GLN A 353 0.29 -29.55 4.50
C GLN A 353 0.70 -28.23 3.80
N LEU A 354 0.56 -27.08 4.48
CA LEU A 354 1.06 -25.81 3.96
C LEU A 354 2.57 -25.87 3.69
N ALA A 355 3.34 -26.44 4.60
CA ALA A 355 4.77 -26.64 4.42
C ALA A 355 5.11 -27.56 3.23
N ALA A 356 4.22 -28.52 2.92
CA ALA A 356 4.32 -29.39 1.75
C ALA A 356 3.76 -28.76 0.45
N GLY A 357 3.35 -27.48 0.48
CA GLY A 357 2.80 -26.78 -0.69
C GLY A 357 1.31 -27.05 -0.96
N VAL A 358 0.57 -27.58 0.03
CA VAL A 358 -0.85 -27.92 -0.10
C VAL A 358 -1.69 -27.11 0.88
N ALA A 359 -2.64 -26.32 0.39
CA ALA A 359 -3.58 -25.55 1.19
C ALA A 359 -4.78 -26.42 1.61
N GLN A 360 -4.53 -27.40 2.46
CA GLN A 360 -5.55 -28.29 3.01
C GLN A 360 -6.23 -27.62 4.21
N ARG A 361 -7.55 -27.44 4.14
CA ARG A 361 -8.34 -26.92 5.27
C ARG A 361 -8.37 -27.94 6.42
N CYS A 362 -8.27 -27.43 7.64
CA CYS A 362 -8.52 -28.23 8.83
C CYS A 362 -9.99 -28.65 8.91
N ALA A 363 -10.25 -29.80 9.53
CA ALA A 363 -11.61 -30.22 9.83
C ALA A 363 -12.29 -29.25 10.82
N ALA A 364 -13.62 -29.18 10.77
CA ALA A 364 -14.39 -28.34 11.70
C ALA A 364 -14.08 -28.70 13.16
N GLY A 365 -13.82 -27.69 13.99
CA GLY A 365 -13.50 -27.84 15.41
C GLY A 365 -12.02 -28.09 15.72
N VAL A 366 -11.15 -28.17 14.71
CA VAL A 366 -9.69 -28.22 14.90
C VAL A 366 -9.18 -26.82 15.17
N GLU A 367 -8.58 -26.57 16.32
CA GLU A 367 -8.03 -25.27 16.72
C GLU A 367 -6.56 -25.09 16.29
N THR A 368 -5.87 -26.16 15.95
CA THR A 368 -4.49 -26.12 15.44
C THR A 368 -4.46 -25.72 13.96
N GLY A 369 -3.36 -25.12 13.51
CA GLY A 369 -3.19 -24.64 12.13
C GLY A 369 -3.24 -23.12 12.00
N THR A 370 -2.95 -22.61 10.79
CA THR A 370 -2.93 -21.19 10.50
C THR A 370 -4.29 -20.70 10.01
N GLU A 371 -4.81 -19.63 10.63
CA GLU A 371 -6.03 -18.97 10.20
C GLU A 371 -5.71 -17.87 9.18
N LEU A 372 -6.26 -18.01 7.96
CA LEU A 372 -6.09 -17.07 6.87
C LEU A 372 -7.42 -16.41 6.51
N VAL A 373 -7.37 -15.12 6.13
CA VAL A 373 -8.53 -14.42 5.58
C VAL A 373 -8.71 -14.75 4.10
N SER A 374 -9.97 -14.81 3.66
CA SER A 374 -10.33 -14.92 2.25
C SER A 374 -10.29 -13.55 1.59
N TYR A 375 -9.69 -13.49 0.39
CA TYR A 375 -9.73 -12.33 -0.50
C TYR A 375 -10.81 -12.45 -1.58
N GLY A 376 -11.76 -13.34 -1.38
CA GLY A 376 -12.95 -13.49 -2.20
C GLY A 376 -12.84 -14.51 -3.34
N PRO A 377 -13.92 -14.66 -4.11
CA PRO A 377 -13.98 -15.62 -5.18
C PRO A 377 -13.14 -15.18 -6.38
N THR A 378 -12.41 -16.12 -6.97
CA THR A 378 -11.55 -15.89 -8.13
C THR A 378 -12.32 -15.71 -9.44
N ASN A 379 -13.60 -16.07 -9.49
CA ASN A 379 -14.43 -15.96 -10.69
C ASN A 379 -14.67 -14.51 -11.15
N ALA A 380 -14.53 -13.55 -10.23
CA ALA A 380 -14.69 -12.12 -10.54
C ALA A 380 -13.39 -11.48 -11.06
N TYR A 381 -12.25 -12.16 -10.93
CA TYR A 381 -10.92 -11.62 -11.25
C TYR A 381 -10.17 -12.56 -12.19
N GLU A 382 -9.36 -11.98 -13.07
CA GLU A 382 -8.40 -12.77 -13.82
C GLU A 382 -7.18 -13.07 -12.95
N VAL A 383 -7.34 -14.04 -12.05
CA VAL A 383 -6.29 -14.54 -11.14
C VAL A 383 -6.08 -16.03 -11.39
N ARG A 384 -4.83 -16.46 -11.41
CA ARG A 384 -4.44 -17.87 -11.49
C ARG A 384 -3.32 -18.15 -10.47
N ILE A 385 -3.31 -19.37 -9.99
CA ILE A 385 -2.20 -19.90 -9.19
C ILE A 385 -1.31 -20.70 -10.13
N VAL A 386 -0.04 -20.35 -10.20
CA VAL A 386 0.89 -20.89 -11.18
C VAL A 386 2.17 -21.32 -10.46
N ASP A 387 2.70 -22.47 -10.83
CA ASP A 387 4.02 -22.88 -10.37
C ASP A 387 5.08 -21.91 -10.92
N PRO A 388 5.86 -21.22 -10.08
CA PRO A 388 6.77 -20.17 -10.51
C PRO A 388 7.94 -20.65 -11.37
N GLU A 389 8.30 -21.94 -11.32
CA GLU A 389 9.42 -22.52 -12.04
C GLU A 389 8.97 -23.07 -13.39
N THR A 390 7.89 -23.84 -13.41
CA THR A 390 7.40 -24.53 -14.59
C THR A 390 6.42 -23.70 -15.42
N GLY A 391 5.81 -22.67 -14.83
CA GLY A 391 4.75 -21.89 -15.47
C GLY A 391 3.46 -22.69 -15.69
N ILE A 392 3.24 -23.77 -14.96
CA ILE A 392 2.03 -24.60 -15.05
C ILE A 392 0.99 -24.11 -14.05
N GLU A 393 -0.25 -23.93 -14.54
CA GLU A 393 -1.40 -23.58 -13.68
C GLU A 393 -1.66 -24.70 -12.67
N GLN A 394 -1.78 -24.32 -11.39
CA GLN A 394 -1.97 -25.25 -10.30
C GLN A 394 -3.45 -25.52 -10.05
N PRO A 395 -3.81 -26.76 -9.68
CA PRO A 395 -5.18 -27.09 -9.28
C PRO A 395 -5.54 -26.41 -7.96
N ALA A 396 -6.85 -26.30 -7.69
CA ALA A 396 -7.35 -25.81 -6.41
C ALA A 396 -6.76 -26.62 -5.24
N GLY A 397 -6.40 -25.94 -4.16
CA GLY A 397 -5.74 -26.53 -2.99
C GLY A 397 -4.22 -26.64 -3.10
N THR A 398 -3.60 -26.32 -4.24
CA THR A 398 -2.13 -26.27 -4.36
C THR A 398 -1.64 -24.83 -4.24
N ILE A 399 -0.52 -24.64 -3.54
CA ILE A 399 0.13 -23.34 -3.38
C ILE A 399 1.02 -23.06 -4.60
N GLY A 400 0.97 -21.85 -5.12
CA GLY A 400 1.82 -21.35 -6.19
C GLY A 400 1.87 -19.83 -6.22
N GLU A 401 2.54 -19.28 -7.20
CA GLU A 401 2.59 -17.83 -7.42
C GLU A 401 1.23 -17.32 -7.94
N ILE A 402 0.75 -16.24 -7.35
CA ILE A 402 -0.46 -15.56 -7.82
C ILE A 402 -0.11 -14.80 -9.08
N TRP A 403 -0.76 -15.14 -10.19
CA TRP A 403 -0.66 -14.41 -11.45
C TRP A 403 -1.97 -13.70 -11.75
N THR A 404 -1.88 -12.45 -12.22
CA THR A 404 -3.06 -11.65 -12.56
C THR A 404 -2.91 -10.97 -13.91
N ARG A 405 -4.04 -10.64 -14.53
CA ARG A 405 -4.09 -9.84 -15.76
C ARG A 405 -5.32 -8.95 -15.76
N GLY A 406 -5.24 -7.85 -16.50
CA GLY A 406 -6.33 -6.88 -16.64
C GLY A 406 -5.82 -5.52 -17.09
N ASP A 407 -6.73 -4.61 -17.34
CA ASP A 407 -6.42 -3.23 -17.71
C ASP A 407 -5.82 -2.41 -16.55
N ASN A 408 -5.86 -2.94 -15.34
CA ASN A 408 -5.19 -2.41 -14.15
C ASN A 408 -3.70 -2.77 -14.07
N VAL A 409 -3.24 -3.78 -14.82
CA VAL A 409 -1.82 -4.16 -14.85
C VAL A 409 -1.00 -3.05 -15.52
N ALA A 410 0.02 -2.57 -14.83
CA ALA A 410 0.90 -1.49 -15.26
C ALA A 410 1.71 -1.87 -16.52
N LEU A 411 2.37 -0.88 -17.13
CA LEU A 411 3.07 -1.07 -18.41
C LEU A 411 4.41 -1.79 -18.27
N GLY A 412 4.98 -1.84 -17.07
CA GLY A 412 6.29 -2.42 -16.77
C GLY A 412 7.10 -1.54 -15.83
N TYR A 413 8.41 -1.78 -15.79
CA TYR A 413 9.36 -1.00 -15.00
C TYR A 413 10.14 -0.01 -15.86
N TRP A 414 10.36 1.19 -15.32
CA TRP A 414 11.08 2.27 -15.98
C TRP A 414 12.52 1.86 -16.27
N HIS A 415 12.93 1.99 -17.55
CA HIS A 415 14.27 1.62 -18.05
C HIS A 415 14.77 0.19 -17.69
N LYS A 416 13.84 -0.76 -17.42
CA LYS A 416 14.18 -2.16 -17.08
C LYS A 416 13.43 -3.16 -17.96
N PRO A 417 13.77 -3.25 -19.26
CA PRO A 417 13.02 -4.10 -20.21
C PRO A 417 13.11 -5.60 -19.89
N GLU A 418 14.24 -6.11 -19.39
CA GLU A 418 14.42 -7.51 -19.03
C GLU A 418 13.56 -7.87 -17.82
N LEU A 419 13.59 -7.05 -16.76
CA LEU A 419 12.75 -7.23 -15.57
C LEU A 419 11.28 -7.09 -15.93
N THR A 420 10.93 -6.15 -16.82
CA THR A 420 9.56 -6.00 -17.34
C THR A 420 9.12 -7.27 -18.06
N ALA A 421 9.96 -7.84 -18.91
CA ALA A 421 9.62 -9.08 -19.61
C ALA A 421 9.44 -10.25 -18.62
N GLN A 422 10.28 -10.34 -17.61
CA GLN A 422 10.22 -11.39 -16.59
C GLN A 422 8.94 -11.30 -15.74
N VAL A 423 8.54 -10.09 -15.34
CA VAL A 423 7.45 -9.88 -14.38
C VAL A 423 6.09 -9.67 -15.07
N PHE A 424 6.02 -8.89 -16.15
CA PHE A 424 4.75 -8.49 -16.78
C PHE A 424 4.37 -9.33 -18.00
N ARG A 425 5.20 -10.27 -18.42
CA ARG A 425 4.95 -11.10 -19.61
C ARG A 425 4.98 -12.60 -19.30
N GLY A 426 4.51 -12.98 -18.12
CA GLY A 426 4.36 -14.39 -17.74
C GLY A 426 3.51 -15.14 -18.75
N ARG A 427 3.86 -16.38 -19.03
CA ARG A 427 3.11 -17.28 -19.92
C ARG A 427 2.79 -18.57 -19.19
N ILE A 428 1.50 -18.93 -19.17
CA ILE A 428 1.05 -20.19 -18.60
C ILE A 428 1.30 -21.29 -19.65
N ASN A 429 2.03 -22.32 -19.25
CA ASN A 429 2.27 -23.50 -20.03
C ASN A 429 1.08 -24.45 -19.89
N ASN A 430 0.50 -24.92 -21.02
CA ASN A 430 -0.68 -25.79 -21.04
C ASN A 430 -1.86 -25.20 -20.20
N PRO A 431 -2.37 -24.01 -20.57
CA PRO A 431 -3.42 -23.36 -19.78
C PRO A 431 -4.68 -24.21 -19.75
N SER A 432 -5.42 -24.17 -18.65
CA SER A 432 -6.72 -24.81 -18.49
C SER A 432 -7.75 -24.22 -19.46
N GLN A 433 -8.84 -24.95 -19.69
CA GLN A 433 -9.90 -24.50 -20.59
C GLN A 433 -10.44 -23.12 -20.17
N GLY A 434 -10.43 -22.16 -21.07
CA GLY A 434 -10.85 -20.78 -20.82
C GLY A 434 -9.75 -19.87 -20.27
N THR A 435 -8.59 -20.40 -19.88
CA THR A 435 -7.42 -19.60 -19.50
C THR A 435 -6.58 -19.25 -20.72
N VAL A 436 -6.21 -17.97 -20.87
CA VAL A 436 -5.30 -17.53 -21.94
C VAL A 436 -3.85 -17.81 -21.55
N ALA A 437 -3.01 -18.13 -22.54
CA ALA A 437 -1.59 -18.40 -22.29
C ALA A 437 -0.82 -17.18 -21.72
N GLY A 438 -1.22 -15.96 -22.05
CA GLY A 438 -0.58 -14.73 -21.55
C GLY A 438 -0.83 -13.51 -22.42
N PRO A 439 -0.28 -12.34 -22.08
CA PRO A 439 0.64 -12.10 -20.96
C PRO A 439 -0.05 -12.03 -19.59
N TRP A 440 0.67 -12.45 -18.56
CA TRP A 440 0.27 -12.36 -17.15
C TRP A 440 1.30 -11.57 -16.34
N LEU A 441 0.82 -10.82 -15.35
CA LEU A 441 1.66 -10.25 -14.29
C LEU A 441 1.98 -11.35 -13.28
N ARG A 442 3.26 -11.59 -13.04
CA ARG A 442 3.79 -12.41 -11.96
C ARG A 442 3.92 -11.53 -10.72
N THR A 443 3.14 -11.80 -9.69
CA THR A 443 3.07 -10.90 -8.53
C THR A 443 4.23 -11.09 -7.56
N GLY A 444 4.86 -12.25 -7.57
CA GLY A 444 5.84 -12.67 -6.57
C GLY A 444 5.22 -12.98 -5.21
N ASP A 445 3.88 -13.00 -5.11
CA ASP A 445 3.15 -13.41 -3.92
C ASP A 445 2.64 -14.85 -4.09
N LEU A 446 2.73 -15.65 -3.03
CA LEU A 446 2.25 -17.02 -2.98
C LEU A 446 0.80 -17.06 -2.46
N GLY A 447 -0.01 -17.90 -3.07
CA GLY A 447 -1.38 -18.09 -2.67
C GLY A 447 -1.94 -19.44 -3.11
N ALA A 448 -3.18 -19.68 -2.73
CA ALA A 448 -3.95 -20.86 -3.17
C ALA A 448 -5.42 -20.49 -3.35
N ILE A 449 -6.09 -21.22 -4.24
CA ILE A 449 -7.55 -21.20 -4.36
C ILE A 449 -8.08 -22.40 -3.58
N SER A 450 -8.89 -22.13 -2.55
CA SER A 450 -9.55 -23.17 -1.75
C SER A 450 -11.04 -22.89 -1.68
N ASP A 451 -11.88 -23.85 -2.09
CA ASP A 451 -13.33 -23.72 -2.22
C ASP A 451 -13.75 -22.50 -3.05
N GLY A 452 -13.01 -22.21 -4.12
CA GLY A 452 -13.26 -21.08 -5.03
C GLY A 452 -12.84 -19.70 -4.49
N GLU A 453 -12.20 -19.62 -3.32
CA GLU A 453 -11.73 -18.39 -2.70
C GLU A 453 -10.21 -18.30 -2.70
N LEU A 454 -9.71 -17.07 -2.89
CA LEU A 454 -8.28 -16.77 -2.85
C LEU A 454 -7.81 -16.58 -1.42
N PHE A 455 -6.71 -17.25 -1.07
CA PHE A 455 -5.97 -17.08 0.18
C PHE A 455 -4.52 -16.74 -0.15
N ILE A 456 -3.95 -15.77 0.57
CA ILE A 456 -2.57 -15.32 0.39
C ILE A 456 -1.73 -15.91 1.51
N MET A 457 -0.64 -16.58 1.14
CA MET A 457 0.26 -17.25 2.07
C MET A 457 1.41 -16.33 2.49
N GLY A 458 2.05 -15.65 1.54
CA GLY A 458 3.20 -14.78 1.78
C GLY A 458 3.90 -14.41 0.49
N ARG A 459 5.14 -13.92 0.57
CA ARG A 459 5.95 -13.61 -0.61
C ARG A 459 6.90 -14.74 -0.96
N LEU A 460 7.01 -15.02 -2.25
CA LEU A 460 7.90 -16.06 -2.77
C LEU A 460 9.36 -15.86 -2.31
N LYS A 461 9.85 -14.63 -2.35
CA LYS A 461 11.23 -14.27 -1.95
C LYS A 461 11.47 -14.23 -0.43
N ASP A 462 10.40 -14.14 0.36
CA ASP A 462 10.48 -14.09 1.82
C ASP A 462 10.23 -15.48 2.44
N LEU A 463 9.94 -16.50 1.60
CA LEU A 463 9.72 -17.87 2.04
C LEU A 463 10.96 -18.41 2.75
N LEU A 464 10.78 -18.97 3.93
CA LEU A 464 11.83 -19.64 4.69
C LEU A 464 11.80 -21.13 4.33
N ILE A 465 12.93 -21.68 3.93
CA ILE A 465 13.07 -23.13 3.68
C ILE A 465 13.91 -23.68 4.83
N VAL A 466 13.27 -24.37 5.77
CA VAL A 466 13.93 -24.97 6.91
C VAL A 466 13.72 -26.49 6.84
N ASP A 467 14.78 -27.25 6.88
CA ASP A 467 14.76 -28.71 6.75
C ASP A 467 13.97 -29.22 5.51
N GLY A 468 14.08 -28.48 4.39
CA GLY A 468 13.39 -28.80 3.15
C GLY A 468 11.89 -28.52 3.15
N SER A 469 11.36 -27.87 4.18
CA SER A 469 9.95 -27.50 4.32
C SER A 469 9.75 -25.98 4.20
N ASN A 470 8.63 -25.57 3.59
CA ASN A 470 8.29 -24.18 3.40
C ASN A 470 7.64 -23.59 4.66
N HIS A 471 8.15 -22.44 5.14
CA HIS A 471 7.58 -21.72 6.26
C HIS A 471 7.37 -20.26 5.90
N TYR A 472 6.26 -19.70 6.35
CA TYR A 472 5.89 -18.32 6.05
C TYR A 472 6.27 -17.42 7.24
N PRO A 473 7.17 -16.42 7.04
CA PRO A 473 7.63 -15.55 8.12
C PRO A 473 6.49 -14.90 8.90
N GLU A 474 5.44 -14.50 8.20
CA GLU A 474 4.27 -13.83 8.79
C GLU A 474 3.56 -14.68 9.85
N ASP A 475 3.55 -16.00 9.69
CA ASP A 475 2.93 -16.94 10.64
C ASP A 475 3.75 -17.00 11.93
N ILE A 476 5.08 -17.12 11.79
CA ILE A 476 6.02 -17.13 12.92
C ILE A 476 5.98 -15.77 13.64
N GLU A 477 6.05 -14.68 12.89
CA GLU A 477 5.96 -13.31 13.41
C GLU A 477 4.63 -13.06 14.14
N GLY A 478 3.52 -13.60 13.62
CA GLY A 478 2.21 -13.52 14.26
C GLY A 478 2.20 -14.19 15.63
N THR A 479 2.68 -15.44 15.71
CA THR A 479 2.80 -16.19 16.97
C THR A 479 3.64 -15.44 18.01
N VAL A 480 4.78 -14.89 17.61
CA VAL A 480 5.70 -14.18 18.52
C VAL A 480 5.13 -12.83 18.95
N ARG A 481 4.42 -12.14 18.07
CA ARG A 481 3.82 -10.83 18.36
C ARG A 481 2.75 -10.90 19.45
N GLU A 482 2.03 -12.00 19.55
CA GLU A 482 1.05 -12.21 20.62
C GLU A 482 1.69 -12.21 22.00
N ILE A 483 2.95 -12.65 22.09
CA ILE A 483 3.72 -12.71 23.34
C ILE A 483 4.45 -11.39 23.59
N SER A 484 5.19 -10.89 22.59
CA SER A 484 6.07 -9.73 22.73
C SER A 484 5.33 -8.39 22.69
N GLY A 485 4.21 -8.31 21.98
CA GLY A 485 3.50 -7.07 21.67
C GLY A 485 4.30 -6.08 20.81
N GLY A 486 5.53 -6.43 20.41
CA GLY A 486 6.44 -5.64 19.59
C GLY A 486 6.52 -6.08 18.14
N ARG A 487 7.39 -5.43 17.35
CA ARG A 487 7.71 -5.88 16.00
C ARG A 487 8.56 -7.13 16.06
N VAL A 488 8.37 -7.99 15.05
CA VAL A 488 9.07 -9.27 14.93
C VAL A 488 9.52 -9.43 13.49
N ALA A 489 10.76 -9.85 13.26
CA ALA A 489 11.27 -10.24 11.95
C ALA A 489 11.77 -11.70 12.01
N ALA A 490 11.13 -12.60 11.29
CA ALA A 490 11.60 -13.96 11.08
C ALA A 490 12.36 -14.01 9.75
N ILE A 491 13.62 -14.45 9.79
CA ILE A 491 14.53 -14.49 8.66
C ILE A 491 15.25 -15.83 8.59
N SER A 492 15.64 -16.24 7.40
CA SER A 492 16.56 -17.36 7.19
C SER A 492 17.97 -16.83 7.00
N VAL A 493 18.93 -17.50 7.59
CA VAL A 493 20.34 -17.20 7.42
C VAL A 493 21.05 -18.49 7.01
N GLU A 494 21.60 -18.48 5.79
CA GLU A 494 22.38 -19.60 5.30
C GLU A 494 23.72 -19.68 6.06
N ASP A 495 24.05 -20.85 6.55
CA ASP A 495 25.35 -21.27 7.02
C ASP A 495 25.83 -22.40 6.11
N ASP A 496 27.12 -22.74 6.12
CA ASP A 496 27.80 -23.66 5.16
C ASP A 496 27.08 -25.01 4.92
N ALA A 497 26.09 -25.38 5.74
CA ALA A 497 25.40 -26.66 5.66
C ALA A 497 23.87 -26.62 5.84
N SER A 498 23.27 -25.49 6.24
CA SER A 498 21.82 -25.41 6.55
C SER A 498 21.28 -23.97 6.48
N GLU A 499 19.98 -23.85 6.24
CA GLU A 499 19.24 -22.62 6.47
C GLU A 499 18.81 -22.56 7.94
N ASN A 500 19.26 -21.54 8.67
CA ASN A 500 18.99 -21.34 10.08
C ASN A 500 17.87 -20.32 10.28
N LEU A 501 16.90 -20.64 11.14
CA LEU A 501 15.83 -19.73 11.50
C LEU A 501 16.33 -18.74 12.57
N VAL A 502 16.38 -17.46 12.22
CA VAL A 502 16.66 -16.38 13.16
C VAL A 502 15.40 -15.53 13.37
N VAL A 503 15.05 -15.28 14.63
CA VAL A 503 13.89 -14.46 14.98
C VAL A 503 14.34 -13.25 15.79
N ILE A 504 14.14 -12.04 15.25
CA ILE A 504 14.48 -10.76 15.87
C ILE A 504 13.20 -10.15 16.42
N VAL A 505 13.20 -9.79 17.72
CA VAL A 505 11.99 -9.38 18.43
C VAL A 505 12.24 -8.05 19.17
N GLU A 506 11.43 -7.05 18.88
CA GLU A 506 11.39 -5.83 19.68
C GLU A 506 10.65 -6.10 21.00
N VAL A 507 11.32 -5.85 22.12
CA VAL A 507 10.74 -5.99 23.47
C VAL A 507 11.02 -4.76 24.30
N LYS A 508 10.11 -4.42 25.20
CA LYS A 508 10.38 -3.39 26.21
C LYS A 508 11.40 -3.93 27.21
N PRO A 509 12.28 -3.07 27.74
CA PRO A 509 13.20 -3.47 28.80
C PRO A 509 12.44 -4.10 29.98
N THR A 510 12.80 -5.31 30.34
CA THR A 510 12.25 -6.04 31.47
C THR A 510 13.35 -6.89 32.12
N PRO A 511 13.34 -7.12 33.45
CA PRO A 511 14.27 -8.03 34.10
C PRO A 511 14.03 -9.50 33.71
N GLU A 512 12.91 -9.83 33.08
CA GLU A 512 12.48 -11.21 32.75
C GLU A 512 12.78 -11.60 31.27
N LEU A 513 13.77 -10.99 30.63
CA LEU A 513 14.09 -11.25 29.21
C LEU A 513 14.33 -12.74 28.92
N GLY A 514 14.96 -13.48 29.86
CA GLY A 514 15.17 -14.91 29.72
C GLY A 514 13.85 -15.71 29.67
N ALA A 515 12.88 -15.35 30.50
CA ALA A 515 11.56 -15.98 30.50
C ALA A 515 10.80 -15.68 29.21
N VAL A 516 10.84 -14.43 28.72
CA VAL A 516 10.24 -14.02 27.44
C VAL A 516 10.85 -14.81 26.28
N LYS A 517 12.19 -14.95 26.27
CA LYS A 517 12.91 -15.72 25.26
C LYS A 517 12.47 -17.19 25.24
N HIS A 518 12.34 -17.80 26.42
CA HIS A 518 11.88 -19.17 26.55
C HIS A 518 10.43 -19.36 26.06
N GLN A 519 9.53 -18.45 26.47
CA GLN A 519 8.13 -18.49 26.03
C GLN A 519 7.99 -18.35 24.51
N ILE A 520 8.76 -17.47 23.87
CA ILE A 520 8.76 -17.31 22.42
C ILE A 520 9.24 -18.59 21.73
N ALA A 521 10.38 -19.14 22.17
CA ALA A 521 10.91 -20.37 21.56
C ALA A 521 9.94 -21.55 21.72
N GLU A 522 9.30 -21.70 22.89
CA GLU A 522 8.29 -22.73 23.14
C GLU A 522 7.04 -22.52 22.26
N ALA A 523 6.58 -21.28 22.08
CA ALA A 523 5.42 -20.99 21.24
C ALA A 523 5.70 -21.28 19.78
N ILE A 524 6.87 -20.94 19.25
CA ILE A 524 7.27 -21.27 17.88
C ILE A 524 7.34 -22.78 17.70
N TRP A 525 7.95 -23.50 18.64
CA TRP A 525 8.02 -24.95 18.60
C TRP A 525 6.62 -25.60 18.60
N LYS A 526 5.74 -25.15 19.50
CA LYS A 526 4.37 -25.70 19.61
C LYS A 526 3.52 -25.40 18.37
N ALA A 527 3.62 -24.19 17.84
CA ALA A 527 2.77 -23.76 16.73
C ALA A 527 3.30 -24.22 15.36
N HIS A 528 4.62 -24.22 15.16
CA HIS A 528 5.24 -24.38 13.84
C HIS A 528 6.15 -25.62 13.76
N THR A 529 6.43 -26.30 14.85
CA THR A 529 7.39 -27.43 14.94
C THR A 529 8.80 -27.02 14.46
N LEU A 530 9.14 -25.74 14.64
CA LEU A 530 10.41 -25.15 14.25
C LEU A 530 11.30 -24.89 15.45
N ARG A 531 12.57 -25.22 15.31
CA ARG A 531 13.61 -24.78 16.24
C ARG A 531 14.13 -23.42 15.79
N VAL A 532 14.20 -22.48 16.71
CA VAL A 532 14.85 -21.19 16.46
C VAL A 532 16.34 -21.33 16.77
N ASP A 533 17.20 -21.06 15.78
CA ASP A 533 18.64 -21.19 15.94
C ASP A 533 19.21 -19.99 16.71
N ASP A 534 18.70 -18.77 16.42
CA ASP A 534 19.00 -17.60 17.23
C ASP A 534 17.76 -16.72 17.43
N LEU A 535 17.48 -16.42 18.71
CA LEU A 535 16.42 -15.50 19.11
C LEU A 535 17.05 -14.22 19.67
N VAL A 536 16.94 -13.13 18.91
CA VAL A 536 17.57 -11.84 19.17
C VAL A 536 16.54 -10.87 19.75
N LEU A 537 16.69 -10.51 21.01
CA LEU A 537 15.84 -9.50 21.63
C LEU A 537 16.49 -8.12 21.51
N VAL A 538 15.72 -7.15 20.97
CA VAL A 538 16.18 -5.78 20.70
C VAL A 538 15.22 -4.73 21.24
N SER A 539 15.71 -3.49 21.42
CA SER A 539 14.87 -2.36 21.84
C SER A 539 13.84 -1.99 20.78
N PRO A 540 12.68 -1.43 21.18
CA PRO A 540 11.69 -0.91 20.23
C PRO A 540 12.30 0.10 19.24
N GLY A 541 11.99 -0.05 17.95
CA GLY A 541 12.52 0.78 16.86
C GLY A 541 13.80 0.26 16.22
N SER A 542 14.32 -0.90 16.63
CA SER A 542 15.55 -1.49 16.08
C SER A 542 15.32 -2.25 14.77
N ILE A 543 14.12 -2.82 14.56
CA ILE A 543 13.81 -3.57 13.34
C ILE A 543 13.52 -2.59 12.20
N PRO A 544 14.23 -2.70 11.05
CA PRO A 544 14.00 -1.83 9.93
C PRO A 544 12.61 -2.01 9.32
N ILE A 545 11.95 -0.89 9.04
CA ILE A 545 10.62 -0.85 8.43
C ILE A 545 10.60 0.00 7.16
N THR A 546 9.59 -0.22 6.35
CA THR A 546 9.26 0.66 5.21
C THR A 546 8.56 1.93 5.71
N THR A 547 8.42 2.93 4.85
CA THR A 547 7.62 4.14 5.12
C THR A 547 6.15 3.85 5.40
N SER A 548 5.65 2.69 4.91
CA SER A 548 4.30 2.19 5.21
C SER A 548 4.23 1.32 6.47
N GLY A 549 5.33 1.19 7.24
CA GLY A 549 5.38 0.44 8.50
C GLY A 549 5.64 -1.06 8.36
N LYS A 550 5.83 -1.59 7.14
CA LYS A 550 6.12 -3.02 6.91
C LYS A 550 7.54 -3.37 7.30
N ILE A 551 7.74 -4.57 7.81
CA ILE A 551 9.09 -5.10 8.16
C ILE A 551 9.91 -5.30 6.88
N ARG A 552 11.16 -4.82 6.91
CA ARG A 552 12.15 -5.02 5.85
C ARG A 552 13.06 -6.19 6.22
N ARG A 553 12.57 -7.42 5.95
CA ARG A 553 13.28 -8.66 6.33
C ARG A 553 14.68 -8.75 5.73
N SER A 554 14.85 -8.37 4.46
CA SER A 554 16.18 -8.35 3.83
C SER A 554 17.16 -7.40 4.53
N SER A 555 16.70 -6.21 4.94
CA SER A 555 17.54 -5.28 5.71
C SER A 555 17.80 -5.79 7.14
N ALA A 556 16.82 -6.46 7.76
CA ALA A 556 17.02 -7.11 9.05
C ALA A 556 18.04 -8.25 8.96
N GLN A 557 18.01 -9.02 7.87
CA GLN A 557 18.99 -10.08 7.59
C GLN A 557 20.42 -9.52 7.39
N GLU A 558 20.55 -8.40 6.66
CA GLU A 558 21.84 -7.72 6.50
C GLU A 558 22.38 -7.23 7.86
N LEU A 559 21.56 -6.51 8.63
CA LEU A 559 21.95 -6.03 9.97
C LEU A 559 22.31 -7.18 10.93
N TYR A 560 21.63 -8.31 10.83
CA TYR A 560 21.96 -9.49 11.63
C TYR A 560 23.33 -10.09 11.22
N ARG A 561 23.58 -10.26 9.92
CA ARG A 561 24.86 -10.77 9.40
C ARG A 561 26.04 -9.86 9.79
N ASP A 562 25.80 -8.54 9.79
CA ASP A 562 26.81 -7.54 10.16
C ASP A 562 27.00 -7.40 11.68
N GLY A 563 26.21 -8.14 12.49
CA GLY A 563 26.24 -8.03 13.96
C GLY A 563 25.80 -6.66 14.48
N ALA A 564 25.00 -5.92 13.71
CA ALA A 564 24.63 -4.53 14.00
C ALA A 564 23.49 -4.38 15.03
N PHE A 565 22.77 -5.45 15.36
CA PHE A 565 21.74 -5.40 16.39
C PHE A 565 22.32 -5.31 17.80
N GLN A 566 21.89 -4.28 18.53
CA GLN A 566 22.18 -4.19 19.98
C GLN A 566 21.27 -5.17 20.73
N ARG A 567 21.83 -6.31 21.07
CA ARG A 567 21.10 -7.38 21.77
C ARG A 567 20.88 -7.02 23.24
N MET A 568 19.65 -7.18 23.71
CA MET A 568 19.27 -6.96 25.11
C MET A 568 19.45 -8.22 25.98
N ASP A 569 19.57 -9.39 25.34
CA ASP A 569 19.66 -10.71 25.97
C ASP A 569 21.09 -11.20 26.20
N VAL A 570 22.08 -10.41 25.81
CA VAL A 570 23.50 -10.68 26.09
C VAL A 570 24.00 -9.64 27.11
N THR A 571 24.28 -10.08 28.31
CA THR A 571 24.99 -9.24 29.32
C THR A 571 26.43 -9.07 28.83
N VAL A 572 26.85 -7.82 28.57
CA VAL A 572 28.26 -7.47 28.26
C VAL A 572 29.12 -7.70 29.47
#